data_81e70ca991c4b1a7c4c39422e96469f6
#
_entry.id   81e70ca991c4b1a7c4c39422e96469f6
#
_cell.length_a   1.000
_cell.length_b   1.000
_cell.length_c   1.000
_cell.angle_alpha   90.00
_cell.angle_beta   90.00
_cell.angle_gamma   90.00
#
_symmetry.space_group_name_H-M   'P 1'
#
loop_
_entity.id
_entity.type
_entity.pdbx_description
1 polymer ?
#
loop_
_entity_poly.entity_id
_entity_poly.type
_entity_poly.pdbx_seq_one_letter_code
_entity_poly.pdbx_strand_id
1 'polypeptide(L)'
;WMPVSDARWRQYQIGDLATIFLPETRISGRAEPFDLNKVAAAGGNPAAALKAFAETGWRDPTRQLLGAEQEAWLTGGIAASAKSGTRWQVCAQQIVMGSNFFPPEASGWFPPEVPDFVRRRVATAKLAAEAGLPLNMDAWDGYPA
;
A
#
# COMPACT_ATOMS: atom_id res chain seq x y z
N TRP A 1 -5.49 -22.03 14.50
CA TRP A 1 -5.81 -21.47 15.82
C TRP A 1 -5.85 -19.96 15.75
N MET A 2 -6.99 -19.35 16.05
CA MET A 2 -7.16 -17.90 16.15
C MET A 2 -7.36 -17.54 17.61
N PRO A 3 -6.55 -16.63 18.20
CA PRO A 3 -6.79 -16.18 19.56
C PRO A 3 -8.13 -15.41 19.63
N VAL A 4 -8.89 -15.73 20.64
CA VAL A 4 -10.20 -15.10 20.90
C VAL A 4 -9.95 -13.69 21.47
N SER A 5 -9.79 -12.71 20.59
CA SER A 5 -9.70 -11.30 20.94
C SER A 5 -10.31 -10.50 19.81
N ASP A 6 -11.21 -9.60 20.13
CA ASP A 6 -11.84 -8.67 19.16
C ASP A 6 -10.86 -7.61 18.64
N ALA A 7 -9.65 -7.53 19.23
CA ALA A 7 -8.62 -6.62 18.77
C ALA A 7 -8.09 -7.05 17.40
N ARG A 8 -8.26 -6.18 16.41
CA ARG A 8 -7.84 -6.43 15.03
C ARG A 8 -6.34 -6.28 14.85
N TRP A 9 -5.67 -5.48 15.70
CA TRP A 9 -4.20 -5.33 15.76
C TRP A 9 -3.68 -5.67 17.15
N ARG A 10 -2.41 -6.06 17.25
CA ARG A 10 -1.81 -6.62 18.47
C ARG A 10 -0.34 -6.29 18.60
N GLN A 11 0.16 -6.37 19.84
CA GLN A 11 1.59 -6.37 20.09
C GLN A 11 1.98 -7.51 21.03
N TYR A 12 3.20 -7.98 20.90
CA TYR A 12 3.81 -9.00 21.75
C TYR A 12 5.17 -8.53 22.23
N GLN A 13 5.44 -8.72 23.55
CA GLN A 13 6.73 -8.41 24.13
C GLN A 13 7.54 -9.69 24.30
N ILE A 14 8.82 -9.65 23.88
CA ILE A 14 9.78 -10.74 24.02
C ILE A 14 10.90 -10.24 24.93
N GLY A 15 10.69 -10.32 26.25
CA GLY A 15 11.62 -9.82 27.27
C GLY A 15 11.97 -8.35 26.98
N ASP A 16 13.25 -8.04 27.11
CA ASP A 16 13.86 -6.77 26.72
C ASP A 16 14.39 -6.76 25.28
N LEU A 17 14.27 -7.89 24.60
CA LEU A 17 14.81 -8.08 23.26
C LEU A 17 13.99 -7.39 22.18
N ALA A 18 12.67 -7.67 22.14
CA ALA A 18 11.84 -7.18 21.04
C ALA A 18 10.39 -6.91 21.44
N THR A 19 9.79 -5.90 20.81
CA THR A 19 8.34 -5.75 20.73
C THR A 19 7.91 -5.98 19.28
N ILE A 20 7.00 -6.94 19.07
CA ILE A 20 6.43 -7.26 17.77
C ILE A 20 5.06 -6.60 17.66
N PHE A 21 4.89 -5.72 16.69
CA PHE A 21 3.63 -5.07 16.36
C PHE A 21 3.02 -5.76 15.15
N LEU A 22 1.75 -6.14 15.26
CA LEU A 22 0.95 -6.76 14.21
C LEU A 22 -0.19 -5.81 13.82
N PRO A 23 0.06 -4.79 12.99
CA PRO A 23 -1.01 -3.96 12.49
C PRO A 23 -1.91 -4.74 11.53
N GLU A 24 -3.17 -4.35 11.47
CA GLU A 24 -4.13 -4.87 10.51
C GLU A 24 -4.22 -3.89 9.33
N THR A 25 -3.80 -4.31 8.15
CA THR A 25 -3.67 -3.45 6.96
C THR A 25 -4.62 -3.84 5.83
N ARG A 26 -5.60 -4.75 6.08
CA ARG A 26 -6.46 -5.28 5.03
C ARG A 26 -7.92 -4.85 5.14
N ILE A 27 -8.41 -4.63 6.34
CA ILE A 27 -9.86 -4.49 6.61
C ILE A 27 -10.17 -3.21 7.36
N SER A 28 -9.43 -2.93 8.46
CA SER A 28 -9.80 -1.88 9.42
C SER A 28 -9.19 -0.53 9.08
N GLY A 29 -10.02 0.51 9.04
CA GLY A 29 -9.58 1.90 8.86
C GLY A 29 -9.05 2.24 7.47
N ARG A 30 -8.95 1.25 6.60
CA ARG A 30 -8.36 1.34 5.28
C ARG A 30 -9.33 1.96 4.26
N ALA A 31 -8.87 2.99 3.56
CA ALA A 31 -9.57 3.50 2.39
C ALA A 31 -9.53 2.47 1.23
N GLU A 32 -10.59 2.42 0.43
CA GLU A 32 -10.67 1.52 -0.74
C GLU A 32 -9.47 1.73 -1.66
N PRO A 33 -8.74 0.67 -2.05
CA PRO A 33 -7.64 0.80 -3.01
C PRO A 33 -8.16 1.18 -4.40
N PHE A 34 -7.42 2.03 -5.09
CA PHE A 34 -7.78 2.43 -6.44
C PHE A 34 -7.48 1.33 -7.46
N ASP A 35 -8.35 1.21 -8.45
CA ASP A 35 -8.10 0.43 -9.66
C ASP A 35 -7.62 1.36 -10.79
N LEU A 36 -6.32 1.30 -11.10
CA LEU A 36 -5.72 2.13 -12.14
C LEU A 36 -6.31 1.90 -13.53
N ASN A 37 -6.86 0.73 -13.81
CA ASN A 37 -7.55 0.48 -15.08
C ASN A 37 -8.87 1.27 -15.15
N LYS A 38 -9.60 1.37 -14.02
CA LYS A 38 -10.81 2.20 -13.95
C LYS A 38 -10.46 3.69 -14.07
N VAL A 39 -9.39 4.13 -13.41
CA VAL A 39 -8.89 5.52 -13.53
C VAL A 39 -8.52 5.84 -14.97
N ALA A 40 -7.76 4.97 -15.63
CA ALA A 40 -7.36 5.14 -17.03
C ALA A 40 -8.57 5.16 -18.00
N ALA A 41 -9.62 4.40 -17.70
CA ALA A 41 -10.82 4.31 -18.52
C ALA A 41 -11.81 5.48 -18.31
N ALA A 42 -11.70 6.22 -17.19
CA ALA A 42 -12.64 7.29 -16.85
C ALA A 42 -12.51 8.55 -17.73
N GLY A 43 -11.37 8.72 -18.44
CA GLY A 43 -11.12 9.84 -19.34
C GLY A 43 -10.93 9.39 -20.78
N GLY A 44 -11.20 10.27 -21.75
CA GLY A 44 -10.96 9.98 -23.16
C GLY A 44 -9.48 9.74 -23.52
N ASN A 45 -8.56 10.13 -22.63
CA ASN A 45 -7.12 9.91 -22.77
C ASN A 45 -6.57 9.29 -21.47
N PRO A 46 -6.20 7.98 -21.48
CA PRO A 46 -5.71 7.26 -20.32
C PRO A 46 -4.47 7.89 -19.66
N ALA A 47 -3.51 8.38 -20.45
CA ALA A 47 -2.29 8.99 -19.92
C ALA A 47 -2.60 10.30 -19.16
N ALA A 48 -3.46 11.14 -19.72
CA ALA A 48 -3.89 12.38 -19.07
C ALA A 48 -4.70 12.10 -17.79
N ALA A 49 -5.57 11.10 -17.80
CA ALA A 49 -6.36 10.69 -16.64
C ALA A 49 -5.46 10.19 -15.49
N LEU A 50 -4.47 9.34 -15.76
CA LEU A 50 -3.53 8.85 -14.76
C LEU A 50 -2.64 9.96 -14.20
N LYS A 51 -2.18 10.88 -15.06
CA LYS A 51 -1.39 12.04 -14.61
C LYS A 51 -2.19 12.96 -13.69
N ALA A 52 -3.42 13.30 -14.05
CA ALA A 52 -4.30 14.10 -13.20
C ALA A 52 -4.59 13.38 -11.87
N PHE A 53 -4.84 12.08 -11.91
CA PHE A 53 -5.06 11.26 -10.72
C PHE A 53 -3.82 11.24 -9.79
N ALA A 54 -2.61 11.17 -10.33
CA ALA A 54 -1.37 11.19 -9.55
C ALA A 54 -1.22 12.47 -8.71
N GLU A 55 -1.76 13.60 -9.20
CA GLU A 55 -1.68 14.88 -8.51
C GLU A 55 -2.86 15.14 -7.56
N THR A 56 -3.95 14.39 -7.69
CA THR A 56 -5.19 14.62 -6.95
C THR A 56 -5.60 13.42 -6.11
N GLY A 57 -6.28 12.44 -6.71
CA GLY A 57 -6.88 11.32 -5.99
C GLY A 57 -5.88 10.41 -5.26
N TRP A 58 -4.71 10.18 -5.84
CA TRP A 58 -3.67 9.39 -5.17
C TRP A 58 -3.13 10.09 -3.92
N ARG A 59 -2.95 11.41 -3.99
CA ARG A 59 -2.42 12.25 -2.89
C ARG A 59 -3.49 12.86 -2.00
N ASP A 60 -4.70 12.34 -2.03
CA ASP A 60 -5.76 12.80 -1.15
C ASP A 60 -5.39 12.53 0.32
N PRO A 61 -5.18 13.58 1.15
CA PRO A 61 -4.72 13.43 2.53
C PRO A 61 -5.77 12.79 3.46
N THR A 62 -7.00 12.65 3.00
CA THR A 62 -8.06 11.97 3.77
C THR A 62 -7.98 10.46 3.67
N ARG A 63 -7.18 9.94 2.73
CA ARG A 63 -6.99 8.51 2.54
C ARG A 63 -6.04 7.95 3.58
N GLN A 64 -6.47 6.91 4.27
CA GLN A 64 -5.70 6.27 5.32
C GLN A 64 -5.57 4.77 5.05
N LEU A 65 -4.41 4.20 5.40
CA LEU A 65 -4.18 2.77 5.39
C LEU A 65 -4.55 2.11 6.71
N LEU A 66 -4.19 2.72 7.83
CA LEU A 66 -4.39 2.15 9.17
C LEU A 66 -5.62 2.71 9.87
N GLY A 67 -6.01 3.93 9.57
CA GLY A 67 -6.97 4.70 10.33
C GLY A 67 -6.34 5.30 11.60
N ALA A 68 -6.90 6.44 12.06
CA ALA A 68 -6.30 7.25 13.11
C ALA A 68 -6.06 6.50 14.44
N GLU A 69 -6.97 5.62 14.83
CA GLU A 69 -6.86 4.86 16.08
C GLU A 69 -5.68 3.87 16.04
N GLN A 70 -5.56 3.10 14.97
CA GLN A 70 -4.48 2.13 14.82
C GLN A 70 -3.13 2.82 14.60
N GLU A 71 -3.10 3.92 13.88
CA GLU A 71 -1.89 4.73 13.70
C GLU A 71 -1.38 5.28 15.03
N ALA A 72 -2.25 5.85 15.85
CA ALA A 72 -1.89 6.33 17.19
C ALA A 72 -1.39 5.20 18.10
N TRP A 73 -2.03 4.02 18.04
CA TRP A 73 -1.58 2.83 18.76
C TRP A 73 -0.19 2.38 18.30
N LEU A 74 0.05 2.29 17.00
CA LEU A 74 1.32 1.82 16.45
C LEU A 74 2.46 2.78 16.77
N THR A 75 2.28 4.06 16.50
CA THR A 75 3.31 5.09 16.73
C THR A 75 3.60 5.26 18.22
N GLY A 76 2.55 5.31 19.06
CA GLY A 76 2.70 5.37 20.52
C GLY A 76 3.37 4.13 21.09
N GLY A 77 3.00 2.95 20.60
CA GLY A 77 3.57 1.67 21.01
C GLY A 77 5.06 1.56 20.66
N ILE A 78 5.45 1.94 19.43
CA ILE A 78 6.85 1.96 18.98
C ILE A 78 7.66 2.92 19.87
N ALA A 79 7.16 4.13 20.09
CA ALA A 79 7.83 5.12 20.94
C ALA A 79 8.00 4.64 22.40
N ALA A 80 6.94 4.04 22.98
CA ALA A 80 7.00 3.47 24.33
C ALA A 80 7.99 2.32 24.42
N SER A 81 8.01 1.40 23.45
CA SER A 81 8.96 0.29 23.39
C SER A 81 10.41 0.78 23.28
N ALA A 82 10.68 1.75 22.43
CA ALA A 82 12.00 2.34 22.31
C ALA A 82 12.45 3.02 23.63
N LYS A 83 11.55 3.79 24.27
CA LYS A 83 11.81 4.47 25.53
C LYS A 83 12.07 3.49 26.69
N SER A 84 11.45 2.31 26.68
CA SER A 84 11.68 1.27 27.69
C SER A 84 13.03 0.55 27.55
N GLY A 85 13.80 0.85 26.51
CA GLY A 85 15.09 0.22 26.24
C GLY A 85 14.97 -1.13 25.50
N THR A 86 13.79 -1.50 25.02
CA THR A 86 13.62 -2.69 24.18
C THR A 86 14.45 -2.54 22.91
N ARG A 87 15.26 -3.56 22.60
CA ARG A 87 16.28 -3.48 21.56
C ARG A 87 15.70 -3.39 20.14
N TRP A 88 14.61 -4.12 19.86
CA TRP A 88 14.00 -4.20 18.53
C TRP A 88 12.52 -3.87 18.57
N GLN A 89 12.09 -3.03 17.64
CA GLN A 89 10.69 -2.80 17.32
C GLN A 89 10.42 -3.42 15.94
N VAL A 90 9.68 -4.52 15.93
CA VAL A 90 9.39 -5.30 14.72
C VAL A 90 7.96 -5.05 14.29
N CYS A 91 7.75 -4.48 13.11
CA CYS A 91 6.43 -4.33 12.51
C CYS A 91 6.20 -5.48 11.52
N ALA A 92 5.34 -6.43 11.88
CA ALA A 92 4.98 -7.57 11.04
C ALA A 92 3.57 -7.34 10.46
N GLN A 93 3.51 -7.05 9.18
CA GLN A 93 2.27 -6.65 8.49
C GLN A 93 2.11 -7.36 7.13
N GLN A 94 0.92 -7.26 6.50
CA GLN A 94 0.51 -8.18 5.43
C GLN A 94 0.78 -7.66 4.01
N ILE A 95 1.12 -6.38 3.84
CA ILE A 95 1.25 -5.75 2.52
C ILE A 95 2.66 -5.20 2.29
N VAL A 96 3.02 -5.01 1.02
CA VAL A 96 4.35 -4.51 0.66
C VAL A 96 4.54 -3.06 1.12
N MET A 97 5.63 -2.79 1.83
CA MET A 97 6.02 -1.44 2.28
C MET A 97 6.95 -0.73 1.31
N GLY A 98 7.73 -1.49 0.53
CA GLY A 98 8.64 -0.90 -0.45
C GLY A 98 7.92 -0.38 -1.67
N SER A 99 8.42 0.72 -2.23
CA SER A 99 7.90 1.27 -3.48
C SER A 99 8.06 0.28 -4.63
N ASN A 100 6.99 0.10 -5.39
CA ASN A 100 6.93 -0.85 -6.48
C ASN A 100 6.38 -0.17 -7.74
N PHE A 101 7.28 0.08 -8.69
CA PHE A 101 6.95 0.68 -9.98
C PHE A 101 7.07 -0.33 -11.11
N PHE A 102 6.29 -0.15 -12.16
CA PHE A 102 6.42 -0.95 -13.36
C PHE A 102 7.70 -0.56 -14.11
N PRO A 103 8.66 -1.51 -14.34
CA PRO A 103 9.88 -1.19 -15.06
C PRO A 103 9.56 -0.83 -16.52
N PRO A 104 10.12 0.26 -17.07
CA PRO A 104 9.81 0.69 -18.45
C PRO A 104 10.04 -0.41 -19.50
N GLU A 105 11.08 -1.22 -19.32
CA GLU A 105 11.45 -2.33 -20.19
C GLU A 105 10.53 -3.55 -20.08
N ALA A 106 9.76 -3.69 -19.00
CA ALA A 106 8.91 -4.86 -18.76
C ALA A 106 7.82 -5.05 -19.82
N SER A 107 7.44 -3.98 -20.51
CA SER A 107 6.50 -4.09 -21.65
C SER A 107 7.03 -4.98 -22.77
N GLY A 108 8.33 -5.08 -22.93
CA GLY A 108 9.00 -5.96 -23.91
C GLY A 108 9.18 -7.41 -23.47
N TRP A 109 8.87 -7.73 -22.20
CA TRP A 109 9.01 -9.11 -21.68
C TRP A 109 7.82 -10.01 -22.02
N PHE A 110 6.72 -9.41 -22.48
CA PHE A 110 5.50 -10.15 -22.83
C PHE A 110 5.51 -10.55 -24.30
N PRO A 111 5.19 -11.80 -24.64
CA PRO A 111 5.08 -12.22 -26.03
C PRO A 111 3.88 -11.49 -26.71
N PRO A 112 3.93 -11.35 -28.07
CA PRO A 112 2.88 -10.62 -28.79
C PRO A 112 1.49 -11.28 -28.70
N GLU A 113 1.45 -12.57 -28.39
CA GLU A 113 0.21 -13.38 -28.34
C GLU A 113 -0.47 -13.37 -26.97
N VAL A 114 -0.10 -12.44 -26.05
CA VAL A 114 -0.80 -12.36 -24.75
C VAL A 114 -2.27 -11.96 -24.93
N PRO A 115 -3.17 -12.47 -24.06
CA PRO A 115 -4.57 -12.08 -24.05
C PRO A 115 -4.77 -10.55 -23.93
N ASP A 116 -5.83 -10.02 -24.54
CA ASP A 116 -6.09 -8.58 -24.55
C ASP A 116 -6.17 -7.93 -23.18
N PHE A 117 -6.68 -8.65 -22.18
CA PHE A 117 -6.74 -8.12 -20.81
C PHE A 117 -5.34 -7.92 -20.21
N VAL A 118 -4.37 -8.81 -20.53
CA VAL A 118 -2.97 -8.67 -20.10
C VAL A 118 -2.35 -7.48 -20.81
N ARG A 119 -2.54 -7.37 -22.12
CA ARG A 119 -2.02 -6.25 -22.92
C ARG A 119 -2.52 -4.90 -22.39
N ARG A 120 -3.83 -4.79 -22.09
CA ARG A 120 -4.39 -3.58 -21.48
C ARG A 120 -3.78 -3.27 -20.10
N ARG A 121 -3.60 -4.28 -19.24
CA ARG A 121 -2.98 -4.11 -17.93
C ARG A 121 -1.54 -3.61 -18.03
N VAL A 122 -0.75 -4.20 -18.93
CA VAL A 122 0.64 -3.78 -19.18
C VAL A 122 0.68 -2.34 -19.70
N ALA A 123 -0.19 -1.98 -20.63
CA ALA A 123 -0.28 -0.60 -21.13
C ALA A 123 -0.64 0.39 -20.02
N THR A 124 -1.65 0.07 -19.20
CA THR A 124 -2.02 0.90 -18.04
C THR A 124 -0.88 1.02 -17.03
N ALA A 125 -0.18 -0.09 -16.72
CA ALA A 125 0.94 -0.09 -15.77
C ALA A 125 2.10 0.78 -16.26
N LYS A 126 2.40 0.75 -17.55
CA LYS A 126 3.40 1.62 -18.17
C LYS A 126 3.02 3.10 -18.04
N LEU A 127 1.80 3.46 -18.44
CA LEU A 127 1.31 4.84 -18.31
C LEU A 127 1.24 5.33 -16.86
N ALA A 128 0.90 4.42 -15.93
CA ALA A 128 0.91 4.73 -14.51
C ALA A 128 2.34 5.02 -14.00
N ALA A 129 3.32 4.21 -14.40
CA ALA A 129 4.73 4.46 -14.07
C ALA A 129 5.25 5.78 -14.66
N GLU A 130 4.88 6.11 -15.90
CA GLU A 130 5.20 7.41 -16.53
C GLU A 130 4.55 8.59 -15.79
N ALA A 131 3.41 8.37 -15.13
CA ALA A 131 2.75 9.35 -14.26
C ALA A 131 3.30 9.35 -12.81
N GLY A 132 4.30 8.53 -12.49
CA GLY A 132 4.88 8.40 -11.15
C GLY A 132 4.01 7.63 -10.15
N LEU A 133 3.01 6.88 -10.63
CA LEU A 133 2.14 6.08 -9.80
C LEU A 133 2.73 4.70 -9.51
N PRO A 134 2.55 4.14 -8.31
CA PRO A 134 2.98 2.79 -7.99
C PRO A 134 2.19 1.74 -8.78
N LEU A 135 2.82 0.58 -8.99
CA LEU A 135 2.20 -0.54 -9.69
C LEU A 135 0.99 -1.12 -8.94
N ASN A 136 1.07 -1.12 -7.61
CA ASN A 136 0.08 -1.76 -6.76
C ASN A 136 -0.54 -0.77 -5.77
N MET A 137 -1.74 -0.28 -6.06
CA MET A 137 -2.50 0.61 -5.18
C MET A 137 -2.98 -0.06 -3.89
N ASP A 138 -2.82 -1.37 -3.75
CA ASP A 138 -3.12 -2.16 -2.56
C ASP A 138 -1.92 -2.26 -1.59
N ALA A 139 -0.79 -1.64 -1.91
CA ALA A 139 0.43 -1.55 -1.10
C ALA A 139 0.50 -0.24 -0.32
N TRP A 140 1.53 -0.05 0.53
CA TRP A 140 1.71 1.18 1.32
C TRP A 140 1.83 2.43 0.44
N ASP A 141 2.53 2.34 -0.67
CA ASP A 141 2.70 3.44 -1.63
C ASP A 141 1.42 3.81 -2.41
N GLY A 142 0.37 3.02 -2.29
CA GLY A 142 -0.99 3.39 -2.69
C GLY A 142 -1.66 4.42 -1.75
N TYR A 143 -1.03 4.75 -0.61
CA TYR A 143 -1.51 5.66 0.44
C TYR A 143 -0.37 6.61 0.86
N PRO A 144 0.01 7.58 0.01
CA PRO A 144 1.21 8.40 0.20
C PRO A 144 1.04 9.56 1.19
N ALA A 145 -0.15 9.77 1.76
CA ALA A 145 -0.45 10.84 2.71
C ALA A 145 -0.16 10.43 4.17
#